data_08f08f957431d4b96ae617695e87add5
#
_entry.id   08f08f957431d4b96ae617695e87add5
#
_cell.length_a   1.000
_cell.length_b   1.000
_cell.length_c   1.000
_cell.angle_alpha   90.00
_cell.angle_beta   90.00
_cell.angle_gamma   90.00
#
_symmetry.space_group_name_H-M   'P 1'
#
loop_
_entity.id
_entity.type
_entity.pdbx_description
1 polymer ?
#
loop_
_entity_poly.entity_id
_entity_poly.type
_entity_poly.pdbx_seq_one_letter_code
_entity_poly.pdbx_strand_id
1 'polypeptide(L)'
;MSRQLNIVGELLNNSFARARKAFLNRDPKAYQQLAKLQADGGAAWLDLNLDGTQQLQVRREEMLAFLPEVIPAIQEATNTPLCFDNPSYAYQEAALEHYDRSRSGPPILNSIAASRDHLDAMIDLVKHYDAYVVVMASEQFVPGGTAQCTNPADSHRTAREFVERLAVEANRRLDQILIDPGLAPVGADTYGLVNIGLDAMRLISADPDLRGVHMIVGLSNFAWGTPRGVREELEKAYLTLGCEAGLDFAIANPEKKPAPLPNDHPMVAKLREALAQGRPGEGETVEISGFRQIEAVMAICSEAQPVDS
;
A
#
# COMPACT_ATOMS: atom_id res chain seq x y z
N MET A 1 -17.88 13.80 -5.79
CA MET A 1 -18.03 13.35 -4.40
C MET A 1 -16.74 12.64 -4.05
N SER A 2 -16.08 12.99 -2.95
CA SER A 2 -14.90 12.25 -2.47
C SER A 2 -15.34 10.82 -2.10
N ARG A 3 -14.60 9.81 -2.58
CA ARG A 3 -14.80 8.42 -2.17
C ARG A 3 -14.47 8.31 -0.68
N GLN A 4 -15.12 7.40 0.03
CA GLN A 4 -14.77 7.09 1.42
C GLN A 4 -13.41 6.36 1.42
N LEU A 5 -12.50 6.77 2.32
CA LEU A 5 -11.23 6.08 2.51
C LEU A 5 -11.45 4.77 3.26
N ASN A 6 -11.01 3.67 2.68
CA ASN A 6 -11.02 2.33 3.26
C ASN A 6 -9.65 2.00 3.84
N ILE A 7 -9.61 1.53 5.07
CA ILE A 7 -8.35 1.17 5.72
C ILE A 7 -8.15 -0.34 5.64
N VAL A 8 -6.99 -0.73 5.11
CA VAL A 8 -6.44 -2.09 5.21
C VAL A 8 -5.50 -2.10 6.41
N GLY A 9 -5.89 -2.81 7.47
CA GLY A 9 -5.18 -2.77 8.74
C GLY A 9 -3.86 -3.54 8.71
N GLU A 10 -2.73 -2.90 8.98
CA GLU A 10 -1.37 -3.43 8.77
C GLU A 10 -0.74 -4.15 9.97
N LEU A 11 -1.47 -4.38 11.07
CA LEU A 11 -0.84 -4.89 12.30
C LEU A 11 -0.59 -6.40 12.31
N LEU A 12 -1.00 -7.15 11.26
CA LEU A 12 -0.64 -8.57 11.09
C LEU A 12 0.63 -8.74 10.23
N ASN A 13 1.48 -7.72 10.18
CA ASN A 13 2.70 -7.67 9.41
C ASN A 13 3.92 -7.77 10.35
N ASN A 14 4.89 -8.63 10.03
CA ASN A 14 6.11 -8.86 10.81
C ASN A 14 7.00 -7.62 10.97
N SER A 15 6.75 -6.54 10.25
CA SER A 15 7.38 -5.23 10.49
C SER A 15 6.99 -4.67 11.87
N PHE A 16 5.82 -5.06 12.40
CA PHE A 16 5.35 -4.65 13.72
C PHE A 16 5.78 -5.65 14.81
N ALA A 17 6.25 -5.13 15.93
CA ALA A 17 6.82 -5.92 17.01
C ALA A 17 5.84 -6.98 17.58
N ARG A 18 4.53 -6.65 17.64
CA ARG A 18 3.51 -7.57 18.15
C ARG A 18 3.31 -8.77 17.23
N ALA A 19 3.17 -8.54 15.91
CA ALA A 19 3.04 -9.60 14.92
C ALA A 19 4.32 -10.44 14.84
N ARG A 20 5.48 -9.79 14.81
CA ARG A 20 6.79 -10.46 14.81
C ARG A 20 6.97 -11.39 16.00
N LYS A 21 6.58 -10.95 17.20
CA LYS A 21 6.59 -11.79 18.41
C LYS A 21 5.63 -12.97 18.29
N ALA A 22 4.44 -12.75 17.78
CA ALA A 22 3.43 -13.79 17.55
C ALA A 22 3.94 -14.82 16.52
N PHE A 23 4.56 -14.38 15.44
CA PHE A 23 5.16 -15.26 14.43
C PHE A 23 6.28 -16.13 15.01
N LEU A 24 7.21 -15.53 15.75
CA LEU A 24 8.32 -16.25 16.39
C LEU A 24 7.83 -17.35 17.36
N ASN A 25 6.75 -17.11 18.08
CA ASN A 25 6.17 -18.04 19.03
C ASN A 25 5.16 -19.01 18.38
N ARG A 26 4.90 -18.90 17.07
CA ARG A 26 3.84 -19.65 16.39
C ARG A 26 2.51 -19.56 17.16
N ASP A 27 2.09 -18.34 17.49
CA ASP A 27 0.94 -18.05 18.34
C ASP A 27 -0.25 -17.50 17.53
N PRO A 28 -1.17 -18.35 17.01
CA PRO A 28 -2.35 -17.91 16.28
C PRO A 28 -3.30 -17.06 17.13
N LYS A 29 -3.33 -17.25 18.48
CA LYS A 29 -4.18 -16.45 19.38
C LYS A 29 -3.76 -14.99 19.44
N ALA A 30 -2.45 -14.73 19.38
CA ALA A 30 -1.95 -13.36 19.29
C ALA A 30 -2.38 -12.70 17.97
N TYR A 31 -2.41 -13.44 16.84
CA TYR A 31 -2.96 -12.95 15.58
C TYR A 31 -4.46 -12.68 15.66
N GLN A 32 -5.25 -13.55 16.33
CA GLN A 32 -6.67 -13.32 16.59
C GLN A 32 -6.91 -11.99 17.32
N GLN A 33 -6.12 -11.73 18.38
CA GLN A 33 -6.22 -10.48 19.14
C GLN A 33 -5.91 -9.25 18.30
N LEU A 34 -4.86 -9.31 17.47
CA LEU A 34 -4.48 -8.22 16.56
C LEU A 34 -5.52 -8.03 15.45
N ALA A 35 -6.09 -9.11 14.93
CA ALA A 35 -7.15 -9.05 13.91
C ALA A 35 -8.41 -8.38 14.47
N LYS A 36 -8.86 -8.83 15.64
CA LYS A 36 -10.03 -8.25 16.31
C LYS A 36 -9.81 -6.77 16.64
N LEU A 37 -8.65 -6.39 17.16
CA LEU A 37 -8.30 -5.00 17.45
C LEU A 37 -8.46 -4.10 16.24
N GLN A 38 -8.00 -4.53 15.08
CA GLN A 38 -8.07 -3.77 13.84
C GLN A 38 -9.48 -3.72 13.27
N ALA A 39 -10.20 -4.83 13.33
CA ALA A 39 -11.60 -4.89 12.91
C ALA A 39 -12.49 -3.96 13.77
N ASP A 40 -12.32 -4.00 15.10
CA ASP A 40 -13.00 -3.09 16.03
C ASP A 40 -12.59 -1.62 15.79
N GLY A 41 -11.38 -1.37 15.29
CA GLY A 41 -10.87 -0.08 14.86
C GLY A 41 -11.39 0.40 13.50
N GLY A 42 -12.24 -0.38 12.82
CA GLY A 42 -12.88 -0.02 11.57
C GLY A 42 -12.07 -0.36 10.31
N ALA A 43 -11.08 -1.26 10.39
CA ALA A 43 -10.40 -1.77 9.21
C ALA A 43 -11.38 -2.51 8.29
N ALA A 44 -11.36 -2.19 7.00
CA ALA A 44 -12.20 -2.82 5.98
C ALA A 44 -11.61 -4.16 5.49
N TRP A 45 -10.30 -4.30 5.52
CA TRP A 45 -9.50 -5.52 5.30
C TRP A 45 -8.36 -5.56 6.31
N LEU A 46 -7.75 -6.75 6.48
CA LEU A 46 -6.58 -6.96 7.35
C LEU A 46 -5.41 -7.46 6.51
N ASP A 47 -4.32 -6.71 6.51
CA ASP A 47 -3.10 -7.02 5.78
C ASP A 47 -2.27 -8.09 6.51
N LEU A 48 -2.17 -9.28 5.93
CA LEU A 48 -1.37 -10.38 6.45
C LEU A 48 -0.06 -10.49 5.67
N ASN A 49 1.04 -10.09 6.31
CA ASN A 49 2.39 -10.19 5.77
C ASN A 49 3.31 -10.92 6.78
N LEU A 50 3.73 -12.11 6.41
CA LEU A 50 4.61 -12.96 7.22
C LEU A 50 6.08 -12.91 6.77
N ASP A 51 6.44 -11.98 5.87
CA ASP A 51 7.81 -11.86 5.38
C ASP A 51 8.82 -11.53 6.46
N GLY A 52 10.07 -11.84 6.16
CA GLY A 52 11.21 -11.41 6.94
C GLY A 52 11.40 -9.89 6.95
N THR A 53 12.06 -9.40 7.97
CA THR A 53 12.38 -7.99 8.16
C THR A 53 13.86 -7.85 8.50
N GLN A 54 14.37 -6.63 8.63
CA GLN A 54 15.73 -6.41 9.14
C GLN A 54 15.97 -7.01 10.54
N GLN A 55 14.89 -7.21 11.31
CA GLN A 55 14.94 -7.73 12.69
C GLN A 55 14.54 -9.20 12.80
N LEU A 56 14.04 -9.80 11.73
CA LEU A 56 13.55 -11.18 11.70
C LEU A 56 13.85 -11.81 10.35
N GLN A 57 14.69 -12.85 10.34
CA GLN A 57 14.83 -13.69 9.16
C GLN A 57 13.71 -14.74 9.17
N VAL A 58 12.98 -14.85 8.05
CA VAL A 58 11.92 -15.83 7.85
C VAL A 58 12.26 -16.65 6.61
N ARG A 59 12.31 -17.97 6.77
CA ARG A 59 12.44 -18.87 5.63
C ARG A 59 11.06 -19.07 4.98
N ARG A 60 11.06 -19.24 3.67
CA ARG A 60 9.82 -19.46 2.90
C ARG A 60 8.99 -20.61 3.45
N GLU A 61 9.64 -21.73 3.81
CA GLU A 61 8.98 -22.93 4.32
C GLU A 61 8.30 -22.65 5.68
N GLU A 62 8.92 -21.83 6.52
CA GLU A 62 8.35 -21.44 7.83
C GLU A 62 7.11 -20.59 7.68
N MET A 63 7.13 -19.69 6.71
CA MET A 63 6.00 -18.83 6.37
C MET A 63 4.83 -19.67 5.83
N LEU A 64 5.10 -20.50 4.82
CA LEU A 64 4.08 -21.35 4.19
C LEU A 64 3.49 -22.37 5.20
N ALA A 65 4.29 -22.94 6.07
CA ALA A 65 3.82 -23.89 7.08
C ALA A 65 2.93 -23.26 8.16
N PHE A 66 2.98 -21.93 8.34
CA PHE A 66 2.16 -21.25 9.35
C PHE A 66 0.82 -20.73 8.80
N LEU A 67 0.68 -20.56 7.50
CA LEU A 67 -0.56 -20.08 6.87
C LEU A 67 -1.79 -20.95 7.21
N PRO A 68 -1.72 -22.30 7.17
CA PRO A 68 -2.85 -23.17 7.51
C PRO A 68 -3.37 -23.01 8.95
N GLU A 69 -2.54 -22.52 9.86
CA GLU A 69 -2.90 -22.31 11.25
C GLU A 69 -3.41 -20.88 11.50
N VAL A 70 -2.71 -19.90 10.94
CA VAL A 70 -2.96 -18.48 11.25
C VAL A 70 -4.19 -17.92 10.54
N ILE A 71 -4.44 -18.31 9.27
CA ILE A 71 -5.57 -17.79 8.49
C ILE A 71 -6.92 -18.20 9.09
N PRO A 72 -7.19 -19.50 9.36
CA PRO A 72 -8.43 -19.89 10.02
C PRO A 72 -8.58 -19.26 11.40
N ALA A 73 -7.49 -19.16 12.17
CA ALA A 73 -7.52 -18.52 13.49
C ALA A 73 -7.94 -17.04 13.40
N ILE A 74 -7.40 -16.28 12.45
CA ILE A 74 -7.83 -14.89 12.22
C ILE A 74 -9.33 -14.84 11.88
N GLN A 75 -9.78 -15.70 10.97
CA GLN A 75 -11.18 -15.75 10.56
C GLN A 75 -12.12 -16.21 11.67
N GLU A 76 -11.66 -16.96 12.67
CA GLU A 76 -12.43 -17.25 13.87
C GLU A 76 -12.69 -16.01 14.74
N ALA A 77 -11.78 -15.04 14.73
CA ALA A 77 -11.87 -13.84 15.56
C ALA A 77 -12.69 -12.72 14.93
N THR A 78 -12.76 -12.65 13.59
CA THR A 78 -13.46 -11.59 12.86
C THR A 78 -13.89 -12.04 11.46
N ASN A 79 -14.98 -11.45 10.95
CA ASN A 79 -15.40 -11.61 9.57
C ASN A 79 -14.76 -10.59 8.61
N THR A 80 -13.85 -9.74 9.09
CA THR A 80 -13.13 -8.80 8.24
C THR A 80 -12.24 -9.56 7.26
N PRO A 81 -12.34 -9.32 5.95
CA PRO A 81 -11.59 -10.06 4.94
C PRO A 81 -10.08 -9.76 5.02
N LEU A 82 -9.27 -10.67 4.45
CA LEU A 82 -7.82 -10.55 4.46
C LEU A 82 -7.28 -9.97 3.15
N CYS A 83 -6.22 -9.21 3.27
CA CYS A 83 -5.31 -8.81 2.21
C CYS A 83 -4.02 -9.62 2.38
N PHE A 84 -3.67 -10.45 1.40
CA PHE A 84 -2.46 -11.27 1.42
C PHE A 84 -1.32 -10.49 0.78
N ASP A 85 -0.44 -9.92 1.60
CA ASP A 85 0.65 -9.06 1.16
C ASP A 85 1.95 -9.84 1.06
N ASN A 86 2.22 -10.36 -0.13
CA ASN A 86 3.46 -11.05 -0.45
C ASN A 86 3.66 -11.15 -1.97
N PRO A 87 4.90 -10.94 -2.48
CA PRO A 87 5.19 -11.05 -3.91
C PRO A 87 5.26 -12.49 -4.43
N SER A 88 5.30 -13.50 -3.55
CA SER A 88 5.49 -14.90 -3.90
C SER A 88 4.19 -15.58 -4.34
N TYR A 89 4.19 -16.16 -5.55
CA TYR A 89 3.08 -17.01 -6.02
C TYR A 89 2.70 -18.09 -5.00
N ALA A 90 3.69 -18.83 -4.48
CA ALA A 90 3.42 -19.92 -3.53
C ALA A 90 2.82 -19.43 -2.20
N TYR A 91 3.12 -18.21 -1.76
CA TYR A 91 2.45 -17.62 -0.61
C TYR A 91 0.99 -17.32 -0.94
N GLN A 92 0.73 -16.67 -2.07
CA GLN A 92 -0.63 -16.32 -2.50
C GLN A 92 -1.49 -17.58 -2.67
N GLU A 93 -0.95 -18.62 -3.36
CA GLU A 93 -1.63 -19.88 -3.54
C GLU A 93 -1.99 -20.53 -2.18
N ALA A 94 -1.00 -20.73 -1.30
CA ALA A 94 -1.23 -21.33 0.01
C ALA A 94 -2.16 -20.49 0.90
N ALA A 95 -2.06 -19.16 0.84
CA ALA A 95 -2.93 -18.29 1.62
C ALA A 95 -4.39 -18.38 1.15
N LEU A 96 -4.62 -18.32 -0.15
CA LEU A 96 -5.96 -18.41 -0.74
C LEU A 96 -6.59 -19.80 -0.55
N GLU A 97 -5.80 -20.89 -0.59
CA GLU A 97 -6.27 -22.25 -0.33
C GLU A 97 -6.84 -22.43 1.10
N HIS A 98 -6.26 -21.74 2.08
CA HIS A 98 -6.68 -21.83 3.49
C HIS A 98 -7.68 -20.75 3.90
N TYR A 99 -8.11 -19.90 2.98
CA TYR A 99 -9.04 -18.81 3.25
C TYR A 99 -10.49 -19.19 2.97
N ASP A 100 -11.35 -19.08 3.97
CA ASP A 100 -12.79 -19.29 3.80
C ASP A 100 -13.49 -17.99 3.39
N ARG A 101 -13.70 -17.82 2.08
CA ARG A 101 -14.42 -16.67 1.52
C ARG A 101 -15.87 -16.60 1.94
N SER A 102 -16.53 -17.72 2.24
CA SER A 102 -17.93 -17.74 2.67
C SER A 102 -18.13 -17.05 4.02
N ARG A 103 -17.07 -17.03 4.84
CA ARG A 103 -17.05 -16.43 6.17
C ARG A 103 -16.75 -14.93 6.15
N SER A 104 -15.76 -14.52 5.37
CA SER A 104 -15.21 -13.15 5.45
C SER A 104 -15.38 -12.33 4.17
N GLY A 105 -15.99 -12.90 3.11
CA GLY A 105 -16.09 -12.20 1.82
C GLY A 105 -14.81 -12.33 0.96
N PRO A 106 -14.68 -11.53 -0.11
CA PRO A 106 -13.56 -11.66 -1.04
C PRO A 106 -12.25 -11.16 -0.43
N PRO A 107 -11.13 -11.93 -0.55
CA PRO A 107 -9.81 -11.49 -0.15
C PRO A 107 -9.22 -10.52 -1.16
N ILE A 108 -8.12 -9.85 -0.79
CA ILE A 108 -7.26 -9.09 -1.71
C ILE A 108 -5.96 -9.89 -1.92
N LEU A 109 -5.57 -10.13 -3.17
CA LEU A 109 -4.24 -10.56 -3.56
C LEU A 109 -3.36 -9.30 -3.72
N ASN A 110 -2.35 -9.12 -2.87
CA ASN A 110 -1.43 -8.00 -2.87
C ASN A 110 0.01 -8.52 -3.04
N SER A 111 0.62 -8.40 -4.21
CA SER A 111 0.23 -7.70 -5.41
C SER A 111 0.77 -8.40 -6.67
N ILE A 112 0.15 -8.11 -7.81
CA ILE A 112 0.75 -8.39 -9.12
C ILE A 112 1.54 -7.17 -9.60
N ALA A 113 2.60 -7.43 -10.39
CA ALA A 113 3.47 -6.42 -10.97
C ALA A 113 4.13 -6.95 -12.24
N ALA A 114 4.66 -6.09 -13.07
CA ALA A 114 5.35 -6.49 -14.31
C ALA A 114 6.55 -7.43 -14.04
N SER A 115 7.21 -7.28 -12.89
CA SER A 115 8.39 -8.07 -12.49
C SER A 115 8.09 -9.42 -11.84
N ARG A 116 6.82 -9.83 -11.69
CA ARG A 116 6.50 -11.10 -11.02
C ARG A 116 6.87 -12.30 -11.87
N ASP A 117 7.64 -13.24 -11.31
CA ASP A 117 8.11 -14.46 -11.99
C ASP A 117 6.97 -15.36 -12.49
N HIS A 118 5.84 -15.37 -11.76
CA HIS A 118 4.67 -16.22 -12.06
C HIS A 118 3.40 -15.39 -12.27
N LEU A 119 3.50 -14.27 -13.00
CA LEU A 119 2.41 -13.32 -13.16
C LEU A 119 1.13 -13.97 -13.71
N ASP A 120 1.23 -14.80 -14.75
CA ASP A 120 0.08 -15.46 -15.36
C ASP A 120 -0.63 -16.37 -14.34
N ALA A 121 0.14 -17.16 -13.58
CA ALA A 121 -0.39 -18.01 -12.54
C ALA A 121 -1.03 -17.20 -11.39
N MET A 122 -0.48 -16.04 -11.05
CA MET A 122 -1.10 -15.14 -10.06
C MET A 122 -2.44 -14.57 -10.56
N ILE A 123 -2.55 -14.25 -11.84
CA ILE A 123 -3.80 -13.83 -12.48
C ILE A 123 -4.84 -14.98 -12.47
N ASP A 124 -4.39 -16.21 -12.68
CA ASP A 124 -5.26 -17.39 -12.55
C ASP A 124 -5.76 -17.59 -11.11
N LEU A 125 -4.94 -17.33 -10.09
CA LEU A 125 -5.40 -17.33 -8.68
C LEU A 125 -6.48 -16.27 -8.45
N VAL A 126 -6.29 -15.04 -8.94
CA VAL A 126 -7.28 -13.96 -8.85
C VAL A 126 -8.63 -14.39 -9.41
N LYS A 127 -8.61 -15.06 -10.57
CA LYS A 127 -9.81 -15.61 -11.21
C LYS A 127 -10.45 -16.74 -10.42
N HIS A 128 -9.63 -17.72 -10.01
CA HIS A 128 -10.11 -18.93 -9.35
C HIS A 128 -10.77 -18.64 -8.00
N TYR A 129 -10.16 -17.78 -7.21
CA TYR A 129 -10.65 -17.40 -5.87
C TYR A 129 -11.59 -16.18 -5.87
N ASP A 130 -11.87 -15.61 -7.05
CA ASP A 130 -12.66 -14.39 -7.21
C ASP A 130 -12.19 -13.28 -6.26
N ALA A 131 -10.86 -13.11 -6.17
CA ALA A 131 -10.22 -12.16 -5.29
C ALA A 131 -10.22 -10.73 -5.87
N TYR A 132 -10.18 -9.73 -5.02
CA TYR A 132 -9.69 -8.40 -5.39
C TYR A 132 -8.18 -8.49 -5.64
N VAL A 133 -7.64 -7.55 -6.38
CA VAL A 133 -6.21 -7.59 -6.72
C VAL A 133 -5.58 -6.20 -6.67
N VAL A 134 -4.41 -6.12 -6.04
CA VAL A 134 -3.55 -4.94 -6.10
C VAL A 134 -2.60 -5.06 -7.29
N VAL A 135 -2.56 -4.03 -8.12
CA VAL A 135 -1.65 -3.87 -9.25
C VAL A 135 -0.61 -2.81 -8.90
N MET A 136 0.66 -3.19 -8.85
CA MET A 136 1.77 -2.26 -8.70
C MET A 136 2.01 -1.52 -10.02
N ALA A 137 1.47 -0.32 -10.15
CA ALA A 137 1.66 0.54 -11.33
C ALA A 137 2.94 1.38 -11.29
N SER A 138 3.80 1.13 -10.30
CA SER A 138 5.16 1.69 -10.23
C SER A 138 6.18 0.96 -11.09
N GLU A 139 5.82 -0.18 -11.67
CA GLU A 139 6.66 -1.01 -12.53
C GLU A 139 5.97 -1.27 -13.87
N GLN A 140 6.71 -1.25 -14.97
CA GLN A 140 6.21 -1.41 -16.33
C GLN A 140 6.97 -2.49 -17.10
N PHE A 141 6.33 -3.06 -18.12
CA PHE A 141 7.01 -3.86 -19.13
C PHE A 141 7.78 -2.95 -20.09
N VAL A 142 9.01 -3.37 -20.40
CA VAL A 142 9.86 -2.72 -21.40
C VAL A 142 10.45 -3.79 -22.34
N PRO A 143 10.95 -3.44 -23.52
CA PRO A 143 11.61 -4.40 -24.39
C PRO A 143 12.76 -5.13 -23.66
N GLY A 144 12.61 -6.45 -23.52
CA GLY A 144 13.61 -7.30 -22.87
C GLY A 144 13.52 -7.42 -21.35
N GLY A 145 12.48 -6.88 -20.69
CA GLY A 145 12.31 -7.02 -19.26
C GLY A 145 11.29 -6.07 -18.64
N THR A 146 11.62 -5.57 -17.46
CA THR A 146 10.79 -4.63 -16.70
C THR A 146 11.61 -3.45 -16.20
N ALA A 147 10.96 -2.33 -15.94
CA ALA A 147 11.58 -1.13 -15.40
C ALA A 147 10.64 -0.42 -14.41
N GLN A 148 11.21 0.40 -13.54
CA GLN A 148 10.43 1.30 -12.71
C GLN A 148 9.79 2.39 -13.57
N CYS A 149 8.56 2.78 -13.25
CA CYS A 149 7.91 3.95 -13.82
C CYS A 149 8.56 5.22 -13.25
N THR A 150 9.10 6.06 -14.13
CA THR A 150 9.81 7.29 -13.75
C THR A 150 9.02 8.56 -14.05
N ASN A 151 7.79 8.41 -14.53
CA ASN A 151 6.86 9.51 -14.77
C ASN A 151 5.41 9.04 -14.62
N PRO A 152 4.45 9.95 -14.42
CA PRO A 152 3.04 9.60 -14.20
C PRO A 152 2.36 8.90 -15.38
N ALA A 153 2.79 9.20 -16.61
CA ALA A 153 2.22 8.61 -17.82
C ALA A 153 2.57 7.12 -17.96
N ASP A 154 3.77 6.73 -17.52
CA ASP A 154 4.16 5.31 -17.49
C ASP A 154 3.29 4.52 -16.49
N SER A 155 3.09 5.05 -15.28
CA SER A 155 2.22 4.42 -14.28
C SER A 155 0.76 4.32 -14.77
N HIS A 156 0.25 5.38 -15.41
CA HIS A 156 -1.10 5.36 -15.99
C HIS A 156 -1.21 4.31 -17.10
N ARG A 157 -0.23 4.23 -18.01
CA ARG A 157 -0.19 3.21 -19.07
C ARG A 157 -0.17 1.79 -18.47
N THR A 158 0.68 1.55 -17.48
CA THR A 158 0.76 0.26 -16.78
C THR A 158 -0.57 -0.10 -16.13
N ALA A 159 -1.23 0.87 -15.48
CA ALA A 159 -2.56 0.64 -14.91
C ALA A 159 -3.57 0.19 -15.98
N ARG A 160 -3.60 0.84 -17.15
CA ARG A 160 -4.47 0.45 -18.28
C ARG A 160 -4.17 -0.96 -18.76
N GLU A 161 -2.91 -1.29 -19.00
CA GLU A 161 -2.46 -2.62 -19.47
C GLU A 161 -2.92 -3.72 -18.52
N PHE A 162 -2.72 -3.55 -17.21
CA PHE A 162 -3.15 -4.53 -16.21
C PHE A 162 -4.66 -4.62 -16.07
N VAL A 163 -5.37 -3.50 -16.10
CA VAL A 163 -6.85 -3.47 -16.02
C VAL A 163 -7.45 -4.21 -17.22
N GLU A 164 -6.98 -3.93 -18.42
CA GLU A 164 -7.41 -4.63 -19.64
C GLU A 164 -7.12 -6.13 -19.55
N ARG A 165 -5.92 -6.50 -19.14
CA ARG A 165 -5.51 -7.89 -18.95
C ARG A 165 -6.37 -8.62 -17.92
N LEU A 166 -6.60 -8.02 -16.75
CA LEU A 166 -7.43 -8.58 -15.69
C LEU A 166 -8.90 -8.73 -16.08
N ALA A 167 -9.42 -7.80 -16.87
CA ALA A 167 -10.79 -7.90 -17.39
C ALA A 167 -10.93 -9.09 -18.35
N VAL A 168 -9.96 -9.32 -19.24
CA VAL A 168 -9.98 -10.39 -20.24
C VAL A 168 -9.64 -11.74 -19.63
N GLU A 169 -8.52 -11.86 -18.90
CA GLU A 169 -7.97 -13.13 -18.42
C GLU A 169 -8.64 -13.60 -17.13
N ALA A 170 -8.93 -12.68 -16.20
CA ALA A 170 -9.49 -12.99 -14.89
C ALA A 170 -10.96 -12.60 -14.71
N ASN A 171 -11.61 -12.00 -15.71
CA ASN A 171 -12.98 -11.50 -15.63
C ASN A 171 -13.21 -10.55 -14.45
N ARG A 172 -12.21 -9.67 -14.19
CA ARG A 172 -12.32 -8.70 -13.11
C ARG A 172 -13.09 -7.47 -13.54
N ARG A 173 -14.01 -7.02 -12.67
CA ARG A 173 -14.64 -5.71 -12.79
C ARG A 173 -13.69 -4.64 -12.27
N LEU A 174 -13.86 -3.41 -12.72
CA LEU A 174 -13.03 -2.28 -12.30
C LEU A 174 -13.02 -2.09 -10.78
N ASP A 175 -14.16 -2.29 -10.11
CA ASP A 175 -14.32 -2.19 -8.65
C ASP A 175 -13.67 -3.34 -7.83
N GLN A 176 -13.02 -4.28 -8.50
CA GLN A 176 -12.24 -5.36 -7.88
C GLN A 176 -10.73 -5.17 -8.06
N ILE A 177 -10.32 -4.07 -8.69
CA ILE A 177 -8.92 -3.77 -9.01
C ILE A 177 -8.48 -2.53 -8.22
N LEU A 178 -7.39 -2.68 -7.47
CA LEU A 178 -6.75 -1.61 -6.71
C LEU A 178 -5.41 -1.29 -7.36
N ILE A 179 -5.19 -0.05 -7.76
CA ILE A 179 -3.94 0.38 -8.38
C ILE A 179 -3.05 1.03 -7.31
N ASP A 180 -1.85 0.50 -7.15
CA ASP A 180 -0.80 1.09 -6.30
C ASP A 180 0.24 1.79 -7.21
N PRO A 181 0.30 3.12 -7.23
CA PRO A 181 1.29 3.86 -8.01
C PRO A 181 2.69 3.84 -7.39
N GLY A 182 2.84 3.20 -6.22
CA GLY A 182 4.02 3.25 -5.38
C GLY A 182 4.05 4.48 -4.47
N LEU A 183 4.63 4.31 -3.29
CA LEU A 183 4.80 5.39 -2.31
C LEU A 183 6.20 5.34 -1.70
N ALA A 184 7.02 6.33 -2.02
CA ALA A 184 8.37 6.46 -1.47
C ALA A 184 8.36 7.18 -0.10
N PRO A 185 9.38 6.91 0.75
CA PRO A 185 9.62 7.70 1.95
C PRO A 185 9.91 9.16 1.60
N VAL A 186 9.05 10.07 2.05
CA VAL A 186 9.12 11.50 1.67
C VAL A 186 10.43 12.18 2.09
N GLY A 187 11.04 11.73 3.20
CA GLY A 187 12.34 12.23 3.68
C GLY A 187 13.56 11.67 2.94
N ALA A 188 13.38 10.79 1.95
CA ALA A 188 14.44 10.17 1.16
C ALA A 188 14.12 10.11 -0.35
N ASP A 189 13.07 10.79 -0.79
CA ASP A 189 12.57 10.77 -2.18
C ASP A 189 13.39 11.68 -3.10
N THR A 190 14.57 11.22 -3.50
CA THR A 190 15.46 11.93 -4.43
C THR A 190 15.00 11.93 -5.89
N TYR A 191 14.00 11.12 -6.22
CA TYR A 191 13.52 10.96 -7.61
C TYR A 191 12.10 11.50 -7.83
N GLY A 192 11.51 12.17 -6.83
CA GLY A 192 10.17 12.76 -6.93
C GLY A 192 9.05 11.72 -7.07
N LEU A 193 9.25 10.50 -6.56
CA LEU A 193 8.31 9.38 -6.67
C LEU A 193 6.99 9.67 -5.99
N VAL A 194 6.99 10.46 -4.90
CA VAL A 194 5.74 10.89 -4.23
C VAL A 194 4.91 11.76 -5.17
N ASN A 195 5.53 12.71 -5.86
CA ASN A 195 4.86 13.55 -6.86
C ASN A 195 4.38 12.72 -8.06
N ILE A 196 5.21 11.80 -8.55
CA ILE A 196 4.87 10.89 -9.66
C ILE A 196 3.63 10.06 -9.28
N GLY A 197 3.59 9.49 -8.08
CA GLY A 197 2.45 8.69 -7.60
C GLY A 197 1.16 9.52 -7.50
N LEU A 198 1.21 10.73 -6.94
CA LEU A 198 0.05 11.63 -6.87
C LEU A 198 -0.45 12.04 -8.26
N ASP A 199 0.46 12.34 -9.18
CA ASP A 199 0.08 12.72 -10.55
C ASP A 199 -0.45 11.52 -11.35
N ALA A 200 0.10 10.31 -11.14
CA ALA A 200 -0.43 9.08 -11.71
C ALA A 200 -1.87 8.81 -11.23
N MET A 201 -2.15 8.96 -9.92
CA MET A 201 -3.51 8.85 -9.39
C MET A 201 -4.48 9.83 -10.06
N ARG A 202 -4.06 11.08 -10.31
CA ARG A 202 -4.87 12.07 -11.02
C ARG A 202 -5.17 11.65 -12.45
N LEU A 203 -4.16 11.14 -13.19
CA LEU A 203 -4.36 10.64 -14.56
C LEU A 203 -5.31 9.44 -14.58
N ILE A 204 -5.14 8.48 -13.67
CA ILE A 204 -6.01 7.31 -13.56
C ILE A 204 -7.44 7.72 -13.21
N SER A 205 -7.61 8.65 -12.26
CA SER A 205 -8.92 9.17 -11.86
C SER A 205 -9.65 9.90 -12.97
N ALA A 206 -8.90 10.57 -13.86
CA ALA A 206 -9.45 11.33 -14.98
C ALA A 206 -9.79 10.44 -16.18
N ASP A 207 -9.25 9.21 -16.23
CA ASP A 207 -9.46 8.29 -17.35
C ASP A 207 -10.86 7.67 -17.30
N PRO A 208 -11.73 7.90 -18.31
CA PRO A 208 -13.07 7.34 -18.33
C PRO A 208 -13.09 5.79 -18.40
N ASP A 209 -12.09 5.17 -19.02
CA ASP A 209 -11.99 3.72 -19.16
C ASP A 209 -11.57 3.03 -17.83
N LEU A 210 -10.96 3.79 -16.92
CA LEU A 210 -10.58 3.32 -15.59
C LEU A 210 -11.57 3.75 -14.49
N ARG A 211 -12.72 4.31 -14.87
CA ARG A 211 -13.72 4.78 -13.91
C ARG A 211 -14.31 3.61 -13.12
N GLY A 212 -13.91 3.46 -11.90
CA GLY A 212 -14.37 2.38 -11.00
C GLY A 212 -13.22 1.67 -10.30
N VAL A 213 -12.00 1.71 -10.84
CA VAL A 213 -10.83 1.19 -10.13
C VAL A 213 -10.63 1.94 -8.81
N HIS A 214 -10.05 1.26 -7.85
CA HIS A 214 -9.62 1.84 -6.59
C HIS A 214 -8.13 2.19 -6.65
N MET A 215 -7.69 3.09 -5.76
CA MET A 215 -6.28 3.39 -5.58
C MET A 215 -5.85 3.13 -4.16
N ILE A 216 -4.73 2.44 -3.98
CA ILE A 216 -4.20 2.00 -2.70
C ILE A 216 -2.75 2.44 -2.54
N VAL A 217 -2.32 2.69 -1.31
CA VAL A 217 -0.91 2.89 -0.94
C VAL A 217 -0.59 2.28 0.41
N GLY A 218 0.66 1.85 0.60
CA GLY A 218 1.22 1.52 1.91
C GLY A 218 1.58 2.80 2.68
N LEU A 219 0.65 3.33 3.49
CA LEU A 219 0.78 4.66 4.10
C LEU A 219 2.00 4.80 5.02
N SER A 220 2.35 3.77 5.78
CA SER A 220 3.49 3.80 6.71
C SER A 220 4.84 3.96 6.00
N ASN A 221 4.91 3.68 4.69
CA ASN A 221 6.11 3.92 3.89
C ASN A 221 6.39 5.42 3.75
N PHE A 222 5.36 6.25 3.66
CA PHE A 222 5.48 7.68 3.41
C PHE A 222 6.34 8.40 4.44
N ALA A 223 6.06 8.20 5.72
CA ALA A 223 6.78 8.88 6.80
C ALA A 223 7.94 8.05 7.37
N TRP A 224 8.31 6.93 6.72
CA TRP A 224 9.43 6.10 7.14
C TRP A 224 10.73 6.91 7.14
N GLY A 225 11.54 6.79 8.19
CA GLY A 225 12.78 7.56 8.35
C GLY A 225 12.61 8.95 8.98
N THR A 226 11.42 9.54 9.01
CA THR A 226 11.18 10.82 9.68
C THR A 226 11.09 10.67 11.22
N PRO A 227 11.23 11.75 12.01
CA PRO A 227 11.06 11.71 13.47
C PRO A 227 9.67 11.21 13.90
N ARG A 228 9.63 10.40 14.95
CA ARG A 228 8.37 9.75 15.38
C ARG A 228 7.24 10.73 15.68
N GLY A 229 7.56 11.89 16.27
CA GLY A 229 6.56 12.87 16.70
C GLY A 229 5.77 13.52 15.57
N VAL A 230 6.30 13.51 14.34
CA VAL A 230 5.66 14.16 13.18
C VAL A 230 5.02 13.18 12.20
N ARG A 231 5.35 11.87 12.31
CA ARG A 231 4.94 10.86 11.32
C ARG A 231 3.44 10.80 11.11
N GLU A 232 2.69 10.71 12.19
CA GLU A 232 1.23 10.55 12.12
C GLU A 232 0.56 11.75 11.41
N GLU A 233 1.02 12.94 11.69
CA GLU A 233 0.48 14.16 11.08
C GLU A 233 0.89 14.28 9.60
N LEU A 234 2.12 13.89 9.25
CA LEU A 234 2.58 13.80 7.86
C LEU A 234 1.80 12.76 7.07
N GLU A 235 1.58 11.56 7.65
CA GLU A 235 0.77 10.49 7.04
C GLU A 235 -0.67 10.99 6.76
N LYS A 236 -1.29 11.66 7.74
CA LYS A 236 -2.64 12.24 7.59
C LYS A 236 -2.69 13.38 6.57
N ALA A 237 -1.65 14.22 6.51
CA ALA A 237 -1.53 15.26 5.48
C ALA A 237 -1.39 14.65 4.07
N TYR A 238 -0.60 13.58 3.93
CA TYR A 238 -0.52 12.85 2.66
C TYR A 238 -1.87 12.25 2.26
N LEU A 239 -2.64 11.68 3.20
CA LEU A 239 -3.99 11.19 2.92
C LEU A 239 -4.89 12.28 2.34
N THR A 240 -4.76 13.53 2.78
CA THR A 240 -5.50 14.66 2.19
C THR A 240 -5.15 14.83 0.72
N LEU A 241 -3.85 14.90 0.39
CA LEU A 241 -3.39 15.06 -1.01
C LEU A 241 -3.72 13.83 -1.87
N GLY A 242 -3.60 12.64 -1.30
CA GLY A 242 -3.94 11.39 -1.96
C GLY A 242 -5.44 11.29 -2.28
N CYS A 243 -6.32 11.60 -1.32
CA CYS A 243 -7.77 11.61 -1.55
C CYS A 243 -8.20 12.64 -2.60
N GLU A 244 -7.54 13.82 -2.64
CA GLU A 244 -7.74 14.79 -3.72
C GLU A 244 -7.31 14.24 -5.09
N ALA A 245 -6.29 13.36 -5.12
CA ALA A 245 -5.82 12.71 -6.33
C ALA A 245 -6.64 11.46 -6.71
N GLY A 246 -7.53 10.98 -5.82
CA GLY A 246 -8.41 9.83 -6.05
C GLY A 246 -8.12 8.61 -5.20
N LEU A 247 -7.19 8.69 -4.24
CA LEU A 247 -6.92 7.62 -3.28
C LEU A 247 -8.17 7.31 -2.45
N ASP A 248 -8.52 6.04 -2.34
CA ASP A 248 -9.66 5.56 -1.56
C ASP A 248 -9.37 4.30 -0.74
N PHE A 249 -8.13 3.78 -0.78
CA PHE A 249 -7.62 2.72 0.09
C PHE A 249 -6.25 3.08 0.66
N ALA A 250 -5.98 2.72 1.91
CA ALA A 250 -4.66 2.85 2.53
C ALA A 250 -4.35 1.64 3.42
N ILE A 251 -3.20 1.02 3.23
CA ILE A 251 -2.65 0.06 4.19
C ILE A 251 -2.05 0.91 5.31
N ALA A 252 -2.65 0.82 6.50
CA ALA A 252 -2.33 1.72 7.60
C ALA A 252 -2.65 1.11 8.97
N ASN A 253 -2.10 1.68 10.03
CA ASN A 253 -2.39 1.28 11.40
C ASN A 253 -3.70 1.89 11.91
N PRO A 254 -4.77 1.09 12.12
CA PRO A 254 -6.06 1.61 12.60
C PRO A 254 -5.99 2.26 14.00
N GLU A 255 -5.03 1.87 14.86
CA GLU A 255 -4.84 2.46 16.17
C GLU A 255 -4.50 3.97 16.11
N LYS A 256 -3.86 4.40 15.00
CA LYS A 256 -3.54 5.81 14.73
C LYS A 256 -4.73 6.60 14.16
N LYS A 257 -5.87 5.94 13.92
CA LYS A 257 -7.06 6.55 13.30
C LYS A 257 -6.69 7.33 12.02
N PRO A 258 -6.16 6.63 11.00
CA PRO A 258 -5.73 7.27 9.76
C PRO A 258 -6.93 7.88 9.05
N ALA A 259 -6.88 9.20 8.86
CA ALA A 259 -7.90 9.97 8.18
C ALA A 259 -7.27 11.22 7.57
N PRO A 260 -7.80 11.73 6.45
CA PRO A 260 -7.35 13.00 5.90
C PRO A 260 -7.50 14.15 6.89
N LEU A 261 -6.53 15.05 6.95
CA LEU A 261 -6.65 16.32 7.64
C LEU A 261 -7.52 17.31 6.82
N PRO A 262 -8.12 18.32 7.45
CA PRO A 262 -8.75 19.42 6.73
C PRO A 262 -7.78 20.08 5.73
N ASN A 263 -8.30 20.53 4.57
CA ASN A 263 -7.46 21.12 3.51
C ASN A 263 -6.71 22.38 3.94
N ASP A 264 -7.24 23.12 4.92
CA ASP A 264 -6.66 24.32 5.52
C ASP A 264 -5.72 24.02 6.69
N HIS A 265 -5.48 22.74 7.00
CA HIS A 265 -4.58 22.36 8.08
C HIS A 265 -3.14 22.76 7.76
N PRO A 266 -2.37 23.37 8.71
CA PRO A 266 -1.02 23.85 8.45
C PRO A 266 -0.06 22.79 7.89
N MET A 267 -0.15 21.53 8.37
CA MET A 267 0.68 20.43 7.87
C MET A 267 0.39 20.10 6.40
N VAL A 268 -0.88 20.16 5.98
CA VAL A 268 -1.26 19.95 4.57
C VAL A 268 -0.65 21.06 3.69
N ALA A 269 -0.70 22.30 4.11
CA ALA A 269 -0.10 23.42 3.39
C ALA A 269 1.42 23.25 3.27
N LYS A 270 2.11 22.95 4.39
CA LYS A 270 3.57 22.74 4.42
C LYS A 270 3.99 21.57 3.53
N LEU A 271 3.28 20.43 3.62
CA LEU A 271 3.58 19.27 2.78
C LEU A 271 3.36 19.58 1.30
N ARG A 272 2.28 20.28 0.96
CA ARG A 272 1.99 20.69 -0.43
C ARG A 272 3.10 21.59 -0.99
N GLU A 273 3.60 22.51 -0.19
CA GLU A 273 4.72 23.39 -0.58
C GLU A 273 6.02 22.60 -0.75
N ALA A 274 6.36 21.70 0.20
CA ALA A 274 7.53 20.85 0.11
C ALA A 274 7.51 19.97 -1.15
N LEU A 275 6.37 19.35 -1.48
CA LEU A 275 6.21 18.55 -2.70
C LEU A 275 6.26 19.42 -3.98
N ALA A 276 5.78 20.66 -3.93
CA ALA A 276 5.92 21.60 -5.06
C ALA A 276 7.40 21.93 -5.32
N GLN A 277 8.22 22.08 -4.27
CA GLN A 277 9.67 22.28 -4.41
C GLN A 277 10.37 21.06 -5.02
N GLY A 278 9.81 19.86 -4.86
CA GLY A 278 10.31 18.61 -5.46
C GLY A 278 10.06 18.48 -6.96
N ARG A 279 9.37 19.46 -7.59
CA ARG A 279 9.16 19.47 -9.04
C ARG A 279 10.32 20.13 -9.74
N PRO A 280 10.94 19.49 -10.77
CA PRO A 280 12.04 20.10 -11.49
C PRO A 280 11.59 21.34 -12.25
N GLY A 281 12.40 22.41 -12.18
CA GLY A 281 12.28 23.58 -13.03
C GLY A 281 12.82 23.36 -14.44
N GLU A 282 12.76 24.37 -15.29
CA GLU A 282 13.29 24.31 -16.65
C GLU A 282 14.82 24.07 -16.62
N GLY A 283 15.25 22.97 -17.26
CA GLY A 283 16.66 22.58 -17.31
C GLY A 283 17.21 21.95 -16.02
N GLU A 284 16.37 21.74 -15.02
CA GLU A 284 16.76 21.12 -13.76
C GLU A 284 16.61 19.60 -13.80
N THR A 285 17.50 18.86 -13.15
CA THR A 285 17.35 17.41 -13.00
C THR A 285 16.41 17.05 -11.85
N VAL A 286 15.83 15.86 -11.92
CA VAL A 286 14.92 15.35 -10.88
C VAL A 286 15.64 15.23 -9.53
N GLU A 287 16.91 14.87 -9.53
CA GLU A 287 17.70 14.73 -8.30
C GLU A 287 17.86 16.07 -7.58
N ILE A 288 18.11 17.17 -8.30
CA ILE A 288 18.24 18.51 -7.70
C ILE A 288 16.93 18.91 -7.03
N SER A 289 15.80 18.75 -7.73
CA SER A 289 14.49 19.06 -7.15
C SER A 289 14.10 18.10 -6.00
N GLY A 290 14.49 16.82 -6.09
CA GLY A 290 14.30 15.85 -5.04
C GLY A 290 15.05 16.20 -3.74
N PHE A 291 16.29 16.65 -3.84
CA PHE A 291 17.03 17.13 -2.66
C PHE A 291 16.37 18.37 -2.04
N ARG A 292 15.88 19.29 -2.83
CA ARG A 292 15.14 20.47 -2.36
C ARG A 292 13.84 20.08 -1.63
N GLN A 293 13.11 19.06 -2.13
CA GLN A 293 11.96 18.48 -1.44
C GLN A 293 12.36 17.91 -0.07
N ILE A 294 13.43 17.11 -0.03
CA ILE A 294 13.91 16.50 1.22
C ILE A 294 14.28 17.58 2.25
N GLU A 295 14.99 18.63 1.84
CA GLU A 295 15.33 19.76 2.73
C GLU A 295 14.07 20.44 3.29
N ALA A 296 13.07 20.68 2.44
CA ALA A 296 11.79 21.25 2.88
C ALA A 296 11.03 20.33 3.87
N VAL A 297 11.02 19.03 3.63
CA VAL A 297 10.42 18.04 4.54
C VAL A 297 11.18 17.98 5.87
N MET A 298 12.50 18.02 5.83
CA MET A 298 13.31 18.02 7.06
C MET A 298 13.12 19.30 7.88
N ALA A 299 12.89 20.45 7.23
CA ALA A 299 12.52 21.68 7.91
C ALA A 299 11.18 21.54 8.66
N ILE A 300 10.16 20.94 8.02
CA ILE A 300 8.88 20.62 8.67
C ILE A 300 9.11 19.72 9.90
N CYS A 301 9.93 18.70 9.78
CA CYS A 301 10.26 17.79 10.87
C CYS A 301 10.97 18.49 12.05
N SER A 302 11.81 19.46 11.77
CA SER A 302 12.58 20.19 12.78
C SER A 302 11.68 21.17 13.56
N GLU A 303 10.74 21.83 12.90
CA GLU A 303 9.78 22.73 13.54
C GLU A 303 8.80 22.01 14.46
N ALA A 304 8.48 20.74 14.17
CA ALA A 304 7.54 19.93 14.94
C ALA A 304 8.17 19.27 16.19
N GLN A 305 9.50 19.31 16.33
CA GLN A 305 10.15 18.84 17.55
C GLN A 305 10.02 19.90 18.65
N PRO A 306 9.53 19.57 19.87
CA PRO A 306 9.67 20.49 20.98
C PRO A 306 11.14 20.80 21.18
N VAL A 307 11.47 22.07 21.29
CA VAL A 307 12.81 22.51 21.72
C VAL A 307 12.93 22.04 23.16
N ASP A 308 13.57 20.88 23.37
CA ASP A 308 13.95 20.43 24.70
C ASP A 308 14.92 21.48 25.25
N SER A 309 14.40 22.32 26.18
CA SER A 309 15.15 23.28 27.00
C SER A 309 15.73 22.56 28.21
#